data_40be9f85d0ed5ef4517c9fe7bb6750ac
#
_entry.id   40be9f85d0ed5ef4517c9fe7bb6750ac
#
_cell.length_a   1.000
_cell.length_b   1.000
_cell.length_c   1.000
_cell.angle_alpha   90.00
_cell.angle_beta   90.00
_cell.angle_gamma   90.00
#
_symmetry.space_group_name_H-M   'P 1'
#
loop_
_entity.id
_entity.type
_entity.pdbx_description
1 polymer ?
#
loop_
_entity_poly.entity_id
_entity_poly.type
_entity_poly.pdbx_seq_one_letter_code
_entity_poly.pdbx_strand_id
1 'polypeptide(L)'
;MAAEKISSSAVDQGLVFALQATLTYHPAIKGKQAELDAQSYTVDSAKAGRYPTLSLQANNLNDELNQGSVRLQQPLWTFGKINNAIQRAEANYTAEQWALLQVQRQLIEQTAVTYARVQGIKAREQVADENVTQHEQLFQRIQRRQKGLLDTEADVMLARSRLVQARVQRQNIRGELLVALSELQSLTQIFVAADSPVDEQLAELPTVQKVELLALDNSADLQLKRERLKVAELAIKQEKSALKPNLYLQVDHDVGDSQINTQRTRYGINFVANYEGLGFTGRGQVKIAVARSNAARYDVDATLNDVKQRVSMLMLNRKVQQDSLVSQREVVDSIGETLASFMRQYQSGRKTWVEVLNTQRELTQQRLQLSQIHNDWLILSLRVATLIGNLDQQTDRQAL
;
A
#
# COMPACT_ATOMS: atom_id res chain seq x y z
N MET A 1 -36.47 -4.96 1.09
CA MET A 1 -37.18 -3.68 0.87
C MET A 1 -36.81 -2.75 2.02
N ALA A 2 -35.82 -1.93 1.82
CA ALA A 2 -35.58 -0.63 2.46
C ALA A 2 -34.33 -0.03 1.78
N ALA A 3 -34.55 0.59 0.63
CA ALA A 3 -33.55 1.50 0.06
C ALA A 3 -33.66 2.78 0.88
N GLU A 4 -32.82 2.93 1.87
CA GLU A 4 -32.72 4.16 2.64
C GLU A 4 -32.05 5.21 1.74
N LYS A 5 -32.79 6.23 1.45
CA LYS A 5 -32.37 7.43 0.74
C LYS A 5 -31.17 8.02 1.49
N ILE A 6 -29.96 7.83 0.97
CA ILE A 6 -28.83 8.66 1.34
C ILE A 6 -29.12 10.04 0.75
N SER A 7 -29.62 10.94 1.60
CA SER A 7 -29.74 12.35 1.28
C SER A 7 -28.34 12.87 0.96
N SER A 8 -28.15 13.41 -0.23
CA SER A 8 -26.95 14.11 -0.67
C SER A 8 -26.75 15.40 0.12
N SER A 9 -26.27 15.33 1.34
CA SER A 9 -25.43 16.39 1.86
C SER A 9 -24.11 16.28 1.08
N ALA A 10 -23.64 17.38 0.50
CA ALA A 10 -22.34 17.44 -0.17
C ALA A 10 -21.26 17.12 0.87
N VAL A 11 -20.98 15.83 1.05
CA VAL A 11 -19.86 15.36 1.84
C VAL A 11 -18.62 15.81 1.09
N ASP A 12 -17.75 16.52 1.77
CA ASP A 12 -16.46 16.96 1.25
C ASP A 12 -15.71 15.73 0.68
N GLN A 13 -15.73 15.59 -0.66
CA GLN A 13 -15.15 14.45 -1.39
C GLN A 13 -13.64 14.66 -1.55
N GLY A 14 -12.99 15.10 -0.47
CA GLY A 14 -11.58 15.34 -0.41
C GLY A 14 -10.74 14.07 -0.37
N LEU A 15 -9.43 14.26 -0.40
CA LEU A 15 -8.44 13.16 -0.27
C LEU A 15 -8.70 12.31 0.98
N VAL A 16 -9.02 12.93 2.11
CA VAL A 16 -9.26 12.23 3.39
C VAL A 16 -10.42 11.24 3.28
N PHE A 17 -11.51 11.63 2.61
CA PHE A 17 -12.64 10.74 2.35
C PHE A 17 -12.23 9.52 1.49
N ALA A 18 -11.42 9.74 0.44
CA ALA A 18 -10.91 8.65 -0.39
C ALA A 18 -10.03 7.68 0.41
N LEU A 19 -9.17 8.20 1.29
CA LEU A 19 -8.32 7.38 2.16
C LEU A 19 -9.15 6.56 3.16
N GLN A 20 -10.14 7.15 3.81
CA GLN A 20 -11.07 6.46 4.72
C GLN A 20 -11.86 5.37 4.01
N ALA A 21 -12.36 5.65 2.79
CA ALA A 21 -13.05 4.66 1.98
C ALA A 21 -12.15 3.45 1.67
N THR A 22 -10.89 3.71 1.28
CA THR A 22 -9.90 2.65 1.05
C THR A 22 -9.67 1.80 2.30
N LEU A 23 -9.44 2.43 3.45
CA LEU A 23 -9.20 1.73 4.71
C LEU A 23 -10.40 0.89 5.16
N THR A 24 -11.63 1.35 4.87
CA THR A 24 -12.86 0.68 5.30
C THR A 24 -13.27 -0.45 4.35
N TYR A 25 -13.14 -0.25 3.05
CA TYR A 25 -13.78 -1.13 2.07
C TYR A 25 -12.81 -2.03 1.30
N HIS A 26 -11.50 -1.70 1.25
CA HIS A 26 -10.57 -2.42 0.39
C HIS A 26 -10.39 -3.89 0.83
N PRO A 27 -10.55 -4.89 -0.09
CA PRO A 27 -10.52 -6.32 0.27
C PRO A 27 -9.19 -6.78 0.85
N ALA A 28 -8.06 -6.21 0.41
CA ALA A 28 -6.74 -6.59 0.92
C ALA A 28 -6.57 -6.30 2.42
N ILE A 29 -7.19 -5.23 2.94
CA ILE A 29 -7.17 -4.92 4.39
C ILE A 29 -8.01 -5.95 5.14
N LYS A 30 -9.22 -6.27 4.63
CA LYS A 30 -10.08 -7.29 5.23
C LYS A 30 -9.42 -8.67 5.25
N GLY A 31 -8.74 -9.03 4.15
CA GLY A 31 -7.97 -10.26 4.08
C GLY A 31 -6.85 -10.31 5.11
N LYS A 32 -6.09 -9.20 5.23
CA LYS A 32 -4.99 -9.11 6.20
C LYS A 32 -5.48 -9.08 7.65
N GLN A 33 -6.67 -8.50 7.90
CA GLN A 33 -7.33 -8.56 9.21
C GLN A 33 -7.70 -10.00 9.57
N ALA A 34 -8.25 -10.77 8.62
CA ALA A 34 -8.56 -12.18 8.84
C ALA A 34 -7.31 -13.04 9.10
N GLU A 35 -6.17 -12.72 8.46
CA GLU A 35 -4.88 -13.36 8.76
C GLU A 35 -4.41 -13.02 10.19
N LEU A 36 -4.58 -11.78 10.64
CA LEU A 36 -4.29 -11.36 12.01
C LEU A 36 -5.16 -12.10 13.02
N ASP A 37 -6.47 -12.26 12.73
CA ASP A 37 -7.39 -13.04 13.56
C ASP A 37 -6.96 -14.52 13.62
N ALA A 38 -6.57 -15.13 12.49
CA ALA A 38 -6.03 -16.48 12.45
C ALA A 38 -4.75 -16.62 13.31
N GLN A 39 -3.89 -15.60 13.32
CA GLN A 39 -2.69 -15.61 14.15
C GLN A 39 -3.04 -15.48 15.65
N SER A 40 -4.13 -14.77 16.00
CA SER A 40 -4.61 -14.72 17.40
C SER A 40 -5.04 -16.11 17.88
N TYR A 41 -5.77 -16.87 17.05
CA TYR A 41 -6.12 -18.28 17.38
C TYR A 41 -4.89 -19.20 17.45
N THR A 42 -3.82 -18.87 16.70
CA THR A 42 -2.54 -19.60 16.82
C THR A 42 -1.92 -19.39 18.22
N VAL A 43 -2.03 -18.16 18.77
CA VAL A 43 -1.61 -17.89 20.15
C VAL A 43 -2.45 -18.69 21.16
N ASP A 44 -3.77 -18.75 20.97
CA ASP A 44 -4.65 -19.50 21.87
C ASP A 44 -4.38 -21.00 21.76
N SER A 45 -4.13 -21.52 20.55
CA SER A 45 -3.70 -22.92 20.34
C SER A 45 -2.37 -23.21 21.07
N ALA A 46 -1.39 -22.29 21.01
CA ALA A 46 -0.13 -22.46 21.73
C ALA A 46 -0.33 -22.47 23.27
N LYS A 47 -1.22 -21.61 23.79
CA LYS A 47 -1.62 -21.60 25.21
C LYS A 47 -2.32 -22.87 25.63
N ALA A 48 -3.12 -23.44 24.74
CA ALA A 48 -3.83 -24.71 24.99
C ALA A 48 -2.88 -25.89 25.25
N GLY A 49 -1.62 -25.83 24.79
CA GLY A 49 -0.59 -26.79 25.15
C GLY A 49 -0.28 -26.92 26.65
N ARG A 50 -0.81 -26.03 27.51
CA ARG A 50 -0.74 -26.14 28.97
C ARG A 50 -1.79 -27.07 29.56
N TYR A 51 -2.87 -27.38 28.82
CA TYR A 51 -3.97 -28.19 29.27
C TYR A 51 -3.73 -29.68 29.04
N PRO A 52 -4.51 -30.55 29.70
CA PRO A 52 -4.42 -31.99 29.48
C PRO A 52 -4.75 -32.37 28.03
N THR A 53 -4.03 -33.35 27.49
CA THR A 53 -4.33 -33.97 26.20
C THR A 53 -5.04 -35.28 26.44
N LEU A 54 -6.23 -35.47 25.85
CA LEU A 54 -6.99 -36.72 25.84
C LEU A 54 -6.73 -37.45 24.50
N SER A 55 -6.22 -38.66 24.57
CA SER A 55 -6.04 -39.52 23.42
C SER A 55 -6.90 -40.78 23.56
N LEU A 56 -7.64 -41.10 22.51
CA LEU A 56 -8.46 -42.31 22.40
C LEU A 56 -7.83 -43.20 21.34
N GLN A 57 -7.58 -44.47 21.63
CA GLN A 57 -7.06 -45.43 20.70
C GLN A 57 -7.92 -46.68 20.76
N ALA A 58 -8.36 -47.18 19.62
CA ALA A 58 -9.04 -48.44 19.47
C ALA A 58 -8.35 -49.26 18.39
N ASN A 59 -8.02 -50.52 18.70
CA ASN A 59 -7.37 -51.44 17.77
C ASN A 59 -8.25 -52.64 17.55
N ASN A 60 -8.40 -53.05 16.30
CA ASN A 60 -9.00 -54.31 15.88
C ASN A 60 -7.86 -55.21 15.37
N LEU A 61 -7.43 -56.17 16.19
CA LEU A 61 -6.45 -57.19 15.82
C LEU A 61 -7.16 -58.53 15.83
N ASN A 62 -7.13 -59.26 14.71
CA ASN A 62 -7.74 -60.59 14.54
C ASN A 62 -9.27 -60.67 14.62
N ASP A 63 -10.00 -59.77 13.92
CA ASP A 63 -11.48 -59.72 13.85
C ASP A 63 -12.23 -59.56 15.21
N GLU A 64 -11.52 -59.26 16.29
CA GLU A 64 -12.13 -58.99 17.57
C GLU A 64 -11.91 -57.52 17.94
N LEU A 65 -12.99 -56.74 17.97
CA LEU A 65 -13.04 -55.30 18.44
C LEU A 65 -12.91 -55.26 19.97
N ASN A 66 -11.77 -55.67 20.52
CA ASN A 66 -11.70 -55.93 21.94
C ASN A 66 -10.67 -55.12 22.72
N GLN A 67 -9.94 -54.20 22.10
CA GLN A 67 -8.96 -53.44 22.86
C GLN A 67 -9.02 -51.95 22.53
N GLY A 68 -9.35 -51.13 23.48
CA GLY A 68 -9.28 -49.69 23.43
C GLY A 68 -8.45 -49.15 24.60
N SER A 69 -7.87 -47.98 24.44
CA SER A 69 -7.25 -47.24 25.53
C SER A 69 -7.64 -45.78 25.52
N VAL A 70 -7.87 -45.24 26.69
CA VAL A 70 -8.09 -43.81 26.94
C VAL A 70 -6.90 -43.32 27.72
N ARG A 71 -6.20 -42.31 27.18
CA ARG A 71 -5.03 -41.73 27.82
C ARG A 71 -5.25 -40.23 28.06
N LEU A 72 -5.08 -39.79 29.30
CA LEU A 72 -5.05 -38.39 29.71
C LEU A 72 -3.64 -38.04 30.11
N GLN A 73 -3.05 -37.02 29.46
CA GLN A 73 -1.70 -36.53 29.75
C GLN A 73 -1.74 -35.06 30.09
N GLN A 74 -1.36 -34.68 31.33
CA GLN A 74 -1.19 -33.30 31.76
C GLN A 74 0.31 -32.95 31.82
N PRO A 75 0.78 -31.94 31.04
CA PRO A 75 2.13 -31.46 31.16
C PRO A 75 2.37 -30.85 32.55
N LEU A 76 3.34 -31.38 33.30
CA LEU A 76 3.77 -30.85 34.59
C LEU A 76 4.98 -29.92 34.41
N TRP A 77 5.95 -30.38 33.61
CA TRP A 77 7.16 -29.63 33.33
C TRP A 77 7.69 -29.93 31.93
N THR A 78 7.81 -28.90 31.10
CA THR A 78 8.23 -29.04 29.69
C THR A 78 9.55 -28.34 29.39
N PHE A 79 10.29 -27.92 30.41
CA PHE A 79 11.59 -27.22 30.32
C PHE A 79 11.54 -26.03 29.36
N GLY A 80 10.42 -25.30 29.34
CA GLY A 80 10.22 -24.10 28.54
C GLY A 80 9.66 -24.33 27.14
N LYS A 81 9.41 -25.57 26.68
CA LYS A 81 8.87 -25.83 25.32
C LYS A 81 7.57 -25.09 25.08
N ILE A 82 6.58 -25.25 25.96
CA ILE A 82 5.27 -24.60 25.85
C ILE A 82 5.41 -23.07 25.95
N ASN A 83 6.18 -22.58 26.90
CA ASN A 83 6.37 -21.14 27.09
C ASN A 83 7.09 -20.50 25.89
N ASN A 84 8.12 -21.17 25.31
CA ASN A 84 8.79 -20.67 24.13
C ASN A 84 7.88 -20.72 22.88
N ALA A 85 7.00 -21.73 22.76
CA ALA A 85 5.99 -21.80 21.71
C ALA A 85 4.99 -20.64 21.81
N ILE A 86 4.51 -20.34 23.03
CA ILE A 86 3.60 -19.22 23.28
C ILE A 86 4.29 -17.89 22.94
N GLN A 87 5.49 -17.64 23.46
CA GLN A 87 6.23 -16.41 23.19
C GLN A 87 6.48 -16.21 21.68
N ARG A 88 6.79 -17.29 20.96
CA ARG A 88 6.96 -17.24 19.51
C ARG A 88 5.64 -16.92 18.80
N ALA A 89 4.53 -17.53 19.21
CA ALA A 89 3.21 -17.26 18.64
C ALA A 89 2.78 -15.79 18.91
N GLU A 90 3.02 -15.26 20.12
CA GLU A 90 2.75 -13.86 20.47
C GLU A 90 3.62 -12.89 19.65
N ALA A 91 4.90 -13.19 19.45
CA ALA A 91 5.77 -12.38 18.60
C ALA A 91 5.34 -12.43 17.12
N ASN A 92 4.86 -13.58 16.62
CA ASN A 92 4.25 -13.68 15.29
C ASN A 92 2.99 -12.82 15.17
N TYR A 93 2.12 -12.84 16.19
CA TYR A 93 0.93 -11.99 16.22
C TYR A 93 1.30 -10.50 16.13
N THR A 94 2.31 -10.06 16.90
CA THR A 94 2.82 -8.68 16.81
C THR A 94 3.40 -8.37 15.42
N ALA A 95 4.13 -9.31 14.81
CA ALA A 95 4.62 -9.15 13.45
C ALA A 95 3.47 -8.99 12.43
N GLU A 96 2.38 -9.75 12.58
CA GLU A 96 1.20 -9.62 11.71
C GLU A 96 0.44 -8.30 11.91
N GLN A 97 0.44 -7.72 13.13
CA GLN A 97 -0.08 -6.35 13.34
C GLN A 97 0.70 -5.32 12.51
N TRP A 98 2.03 -5.42 12.50
CA TRP A 98 2.87 -4.55 11.64
C TRP A 98 2.68 -4.84 10.16
N ALA A 99 2.43 -6.10 9.77
CA ALA A 99 2.12 -6.45 8.39
C ALA A 99 0.77 -5.87 7.93
N LEU A 100 -0.22 -5.81 8.81
CA LEU A 100 -1.49 -5.12 8.53
C LEU A 100 -1.26 -3.62 8.32
N LEU A 101 -0.51 -2.96 9.21
CA LEU A 101 -0.18 -1.54 9.07
C LEU A 101 0.61 -1.25 7.77
N GLN A 102 1.52 -2.15 7.39
CA GLN A 102 2.26 -2.06 6.11
C GLN A 102 1.29 -2.03 4.92
N VAL A 103 0.32 -2.95 4.87
CA VAL A 103 -0.69 -3.00 3.80
C VAL A 103 -1.57 -1.75 3.81
N GLN A 104 -1.99 -1.28 4.97
CA GLN A 104 -2.78 -0.05 5.11
C GLN A 104 -2.02 1.16 4.54
N ARG A 105 -0.75 1.35 4.92
CA ARG A 105 0.09 2.46 4.42
C ARG A 105 0.38 2.37 2.94
N GLN A 106 0.60 1.18 2.41
CA GLN A 106 0.77 0.99 0.98
C GLN A 106 -0.49 1.42 0.20
N LEU A 107 -1.67 1.08 0.69
CA LEU A 107 -2.93 1.47 0.09
C LEU A 107 -3.22 2.98 0.26
N ILE A 108 -2.87 3.57 1.40
CA ILE A 108 -2.92 5.03 1.62
C ILE A 108 -2.04 5.74 0.57
N GLU A 109 -0.79 5.29 0.38
CA GLU A 109 0.11 5.88 -0.63
C GLU A 109 -0.49 5.75 -2.03
N GLN A 110 -0.95 4.56 -2.42
CA GLN A 110 -1.55 4.33 -3.74
C GLN A 110 -2.79 5.19 -3.97
N THR A 111 -3.67 5.30 -2.98
CA THR A 111 -4.88 6.11 -3.07
C THR A 111 -4.55 7.59 -3.17
N ALA A 112 -3.64 8.10 -2.35
CA ALA A 112 -3.22 9.50 -2.37
C ALA A 112 -2.56 9.87 -3.72
N VAL A 113 -1.68 9.01 -4.23
CA VAL A 113 -1.03 9.20 -5.54
C VAL A 113 -2.04 9.17 -6.67
N THR A 114 -2.99 8.22 -6.66
CA THR A 114 -4.02 8.11 -7.71
C THR A 114 -5.00 9.28 -7.64
N TYR A 115 -5.37 9.73 -6.45
CA TYR A 115 -6.20 10.93 -6.27
C TYR A 115 -5.50 12.18 -6.84
N ALA A 116 -4.23 12.41 -6.51
CA ALA A 116 -3.45 13.52 -7.06
C ALA A 116 -3.30 13.40 -8.60
N ARG A 117 -3.13 12.19 -9.13
CA ARG A 117 -3.08 11.94 -10.58
C ARG A 117 -4.39 12.35 -11.26
N VAL A 118 -5.54 11.99 -10.69
CA VAL A 118 -6.87 12.41 -11.21
C VAL A 118 -6.94 13.94 -11.27
N GLN A 119 -6.52 14.63 -10.23
CA GLN A 119 -6.48 16.09 -10.17
C GLN A 119 -5.55 16.70 -11.24
N GLY A 120 -4.35 16.14 -11.40
CA GLY A 120 -3.41 16.59 -12.42
C GLY A 120 -3.96 16.41 -13.85
N ILE A 121 -4.68 15.30 -14.10
CA ILE A 121 -5.32 15.07 -15.40
C ILE A 121 -6.49 16.05 -15.62
N LYS A 122 -7.29 16.36 -14.60
CA LYS A 122 -8.34 17.39 -14.67
C LYS A 122 -7.78 18.78 -15.00
N ALA A 123 -6.65 19.16 -14.37
CA ALA A 123 -5.98 20.41 -14.68
C ALA A 123 -5.48 20.44 -16.14
N ARG A 124 -4.94 19.32 -16.65
CA ARG A 124 -4.55 19.18 -18.07
C ARG A 124 -5.76 19.21 -19.00
N GLU A 125 -6.89 18.63 -18.64
CA GLU A 125 -8.14 18.69 -19.41
C GLU A 125 -8.62 20.13 -19.54
N GLN A 126 -8.57 20.92 -18.46
CA GLN A 126 -8.92 22.33 -18.51
C GLN A 126 -8.05 23.10 -19.50
N VAL A 127 -6.74 22.91 -19.50
CA VAL A 127 -5.81 23.52 -20.49
C VAL A 127 -6.17 23.08 -21.92
N ALA A 128 -6.53 21.82 -22.13
CA ALA A 128 -6.93 21.31 -23.44
C ALA A 128 -8.28 21.86 -23.89
N ASP A 129 -9.25 22.05 -23.01
CA ASP A 129 -10.53 22.69 -23.33
C ASP A 129 -10.36 24.17 -23.73
N GLU A 130 -9.51 24.92 -22.99
CA GLU A 130 -9.13 26.28 -23.36
C GLU A 130 -8.48 26.31 -24.75
N ASN A 131 -7.57 25.38 -25.04
CA ASN A 131 -6.91 25.27 -26.33
C ASN A 131 -7.90 25.01 -27.48
N VAL A 132 -8.87 24.11 -27.29
CA VAL A 132 -9.95 23.87 -28.28
C VAL A 132 -10.73 25.15 -28.53
N THR A 133 -11.13 25.85 -27.48
CA THR A 133 -11.88 27.12 -27.57
C THR A 133 -11.11 28.17 -28.36
N GLN A 134 -9.80 28.31 -28.11
CA GLN A 134 -8.94 29.26 -28.81
C GLN A 134 -8.80 28.90 -30.30
N HIS A 135 -8.62 27.63 -30.62
CA HIS A 135 -8.55 27.17 -32.03
C HIS A 135 -9.90 27.31 -32.75
N GLU A 136 -11.03 27.15 -32.08
CA GLU A 136 -12.36 27.43 -32.65
C GLU A 136 -12.53 28.91 -33.01
N GLN A 137 -12.14 29.82 -32.12
CA GLN A 137 -12.17 31.26 -32.37
C GLN A 137 -11.26 31.65 -33.54
N LEU A 138 -10.03 31.11 -33.60
CA LEU A 138 -9.10 31.36 -34.68
C LEU A 138 -9.62 30.83 -36.01
N PHE A 139 -10.14 29.60 -36.06
CA PHE A 139 -10.73 29.02 -37.25
C PHE A 139 -11.90 29.87 -37.78
N GLN A 140 -12.81 30.28 -36.93
CA GLN A 140 -13.92 31.14 -37.32
C GLN A 140 -13.46 32.50 -37.84
N ARG A 141 -12.39 33.08 -37.29
CA ARG A 141 -11.83 34.36 -37.74
C ARG A 141 -11.21 34.22 -39.12
N ILE A 142 -10.40 33.18 -39.38
CA ILE A 142 -9.76 32.93 -40.66
C ILE A 142 -10.82 32.63 -41.72
N GLN A 143 -11.86 31.88 -41.40
CA GLN A 143 -12.96 31.60 -42.30
C GLN A 143 -13.73 32.89 -42.73
N ARG A 144 -13.94 33.83 -41.80
CA ARG A 144 -14.54 35.15 -42.13
C ARG A 144 -13.63 35.97 -43.03
N ARG A 145 -12.31 35.99 -42.80
CA ARG A 145 -11.31 36.72 -43.59
C ARG A 145 -11.20 36.15 -45.03
N GLN A 146 -11.25 34.82 -45.14
CA GLN A 146 -11.23 34.12 -46.44
C GLN A 146 -12.51 34.50 -47.28
N LYS A 147 -13.67 34.57 -46.66
CA LYS A 147 -14.88 35.08 -47.33
C LYS A 147 -14.74 36.53 -47.80
N GLY A 148 -13.92 37.33 -47.13
CA GLY A 148 -13.56 38.69 -47.53
C GLY A 148 -12.34 38.75 -48.49
N LEU A 149 -11.87 37.63 -49.04
CA LEU A 149 -10.71 37.52 -49.93
C LEU A 149 -9.37 37.98 -49.32
N LEU A 150 -9.27 37.99 -47.99
CA LEU A 150 -8.07 38.41 -47.26
C LEU A 150 -7.15 37.26 -46.85
N ASP A 151 -7.63 36.03 -46.83
CA ASP A 151 -6.90 34.80 -46.53
C ASP A 151 -7.19 33.73 -47.58
N THR A 152 -6.32 32.71 -47.70
CA THR A 152 -6.44 31.66 -48.70
C THR A 152 -7.27 30.47 -48.22
N GLU A 153 -7.74 29.59 -49.13
CA GLU A 153 -8.41 28.35 -48.77
C GLU A 153 -7.44 27.39 -47.99
N ALA A 154 -6.15 27.38 -48.37
CA ALA A 154 -5.12 26.65 -47.65
C ALA A 154 -5.01 27.05 -46.18
N ASP A 155 -5.18 28.32 -45.88
CA ASP A 155 -5.19 28.86 -44.53
C ASP A 155 -6.36 28.32 -43.69
N VAL A 156 -7.55 28.28 -44.29
CA VAL A 156 -8.76 27.71 -43.65
C VAL A 156 -8.55 26.21 -43.37
N MET A 157 -7.99 25.46 -44.34
CA MET A 157 -7.73 24.03 -44.18
C MET A 157 -6.71 23.77 -43.08
N LEU A 158 -5.65 24.58 -42.97
CA LEU A 158 -4.65 24.46 -41.91
C LEU A 158 -5.26 24.78 -40.52
N ALA A 159 -6.07 25.85 -40.40
CA ALA A 159 -6.75 26.20 -39.15
C ALA A 159 -7.72 25.10 -38.71
N ARG A 160 -8.44 24.50 -39.68
CA ARG A 160 -9.31 23.34 -39.41
C ARG A 160 -8.52 22.14 -38.91
N SER A 161 -7.39 21.82 -39.52
CA SER A 161 -6.51 20.73 -39.12
C SER A 161 -6.04 20.93 -37.65
N ARG A 162 -5.63 22.16 -37.30
CA ARG A 162 -5.22 22.49 -35.90
C ARG A 162 -6.36 22.34 -34.89
N LEU A 163 -7.56 22.77 -35.25
CA LEU A 163 -8.74 22.55 -34.37
C LEU A 163 -9.02 21.06 -34.16
N VAL A 164 -8.96 20.25 -35.23
CA VAL A 164 -9.13 18.80 -35.11
C VAL A 164 -8.06 18.19 -34.22
N GLN A 165 -6.79 18.58 -34.33
CA GLN A 165 -5.69 18.13 -33.49
C GLN A 165 -5.95 18.49 -32.01
N ALA A 166 -6.40 19.72 -31.72
CA ALA A 166 -6.73 20.13 -30.35
C ALA A 166 -7.87 19.29 -29.76
N ARG A 167 -8.90 18.99 -30.55
CA ARG A 167 -10.02 18.12 -30.12
C ARG A 167 -9.56 16.69 -29.84
N VAL A 168 -8.69 16.12 -30.66
CA VAL A 168 -8.09 14.78 -30.44
C VAL A 168 -7.28 14.77 -29.15
N GLN A 169 -6.44 15.80 -28.91
CA GLN A 169 -5.65 15.91 -27.69
C GLN A 169 -6.54 15.93 -26.45
N ARG A 170 -7.62 16.76 -26.46
CA ARG A 170 -8.61 16.79 -25.38
C ARG A 170 -9.25 15.42 -25.15
N GLN A 171 -9.65 14.73 -26.25
CA GLN A 171 -10.27 13.40 -26.15
C GLN A 171 -9.33 12.36 -25.52
N ASN A 172 -8.03 12.41 -25.84
CA ASN A 172 -7.03 11.53 -25.22
C ASN A 172 -6.91 11.79 -23.72
N ILE A 173 -6.83 13.06 -23.29
CA ILE A 173 -6.77 13.43 -21.87
C ILE A 173 -8.05 12.99 -21.12
N ARG A 174 -9.22 13.09 -21.75
CA ARG A 174 -10.47 12.53 -21.18
C ARG A 174 -10.41 11.01 -21.02
N GLY A 175 -9.82 10.32 -21.97
CA GLY A 175 -9.59 8.89 -21.86
C GLY A 175 -8.67 8.55 -20.66
N GLU A 176 -7.57 9.29 -20.49
CA GLU A 176 -6.68 9.15 -19.34
C GLU A 176 -7.43 9.41 -18.02
N LEU A 177 -8.32 10.41 -17.97
CA LEU A 177 -9.12 10.72 -16.79
C LEU A 177 -10.06 9.57 -16.39
N LEU A 178 -10.73 8.96 -17.36
CA LEU A 178 -11.61 7.82 -17.10
C LEU A 178 -10.84 6.62 -16.55
N VAL A 179 -9.65 6.35 -17.06
CA VAL A 179 -8.77 5.28 -16.55
C VAL A 179 -8.35 5.59 -15.11
N ALA A 180 -7.89 6.81 -14.83
CA ALA A 180 -7.46 7.19 -13.48
C ALA A 180 -8.61 7.16 -12.45
N LEU A 181 -9.82 7.56 -12.84
CA LEU A 181 -11.03 7.45 -12.01
C LEU A 181 -11.39 5.98 -11.74
N SER A 182 -11.25 5.09 -12.72
CA SER A 182 -11.45 3.65 -12.54
C SER A 182 -10.43 3.04 -11.58
N GLU A 183 -9.14 3.46 -11.67
CA GLU A 183 -8.11 3.06 -10.72
C GLU A 183 -8.45 3.54 -9.30
N LEU A 184 -8.89 4.80 -9.15
CA LEU A 184 -9.30 5.34 -7.86
C LEU A 184 -10.49 4.57 -7.28
N GLN A 185 -11.50 4.28 -8.09
CA GLN A 185 -12.65 3.48 -7.68
C GLN A 185 -12.25 2.05 -7.27
N SER A 186 -11.27 1.45 -7.93
CA SER A 186 -10.74 0.13 -7.55
C SER A 186 -10.08 0.16 -6.17
N LEU A 187 -9.41 1.25 -5.81
CA LEU A 187 -8.77 1.42 -4.50
C LEU A 187 -9.78 1.74 -3.40
N THR A 188 -10.70 2.66 -3.67
CA THR A 188 -11.71 3.11 -2.69
C THR A 188 -12.92 2.19 -2.56
N GLN A 189 -13.15 1.31 -3.57
CA GLN A 189 -14.34 0.45 -3.73
C GLN A 189 -15.67 1.22 -3.85
N ILE A 190 -15.62 2.55 -3.92
CA ILE A 190 -16.75 3.46 -4.16
C ILE A 190 -16.34 4.49 -5.21
N PHE A 191 -17.30 5.14 -5.83
CA PHE A 191 -16.99 6.22 -6.76
C PHE A 191 -16.60 7.50 -5.99
N VAL A 192 -15.42 8.05 -6.31
CA VAL A 192 -14.90 9.32 -5.79
C VAL A 192 -14.56 10.21 -6.98
N ALA A 193 -15.23 11.35 -7.09
CA ALA A 193 -15.02 12.28 -8.21
C ALA A 193 -13.68 13.01 -8.14
N ALA A 194 -13.06 13.13 -6.97
CA ALA A 194 -11.83 13.87 -6.71
C ALA A 194 -11.89 15.33 -7.20
N ASP A 195 -12.94 16.06 -6.79
CA ASP A 195 -13.15 17.47 -7.19
C ASP A 195 -12.46 18.45 -6.25
N SER A 196 -12.30 18.11 -4.96
CA SER A 196 -11.62 18.95 -3.99
C SER A 196 -10.10 18.91 -4.19
N PRO A 197 -9.41 20.05 -4.27
CA PRO A 197 -7.96 20.07 -4.41
C PRO A 197 -7.27 19.43 -3.20
N VAL A 198 -6.14 18.81 -3.44
CA VAL A 198 -5.27 18.33 -2.36
C VAL A 198 -4.73 19.54 -1.61
N ASP A 199 -4.83 19.51 -0.27
CA ASP A 199 -4.29 20.57 0.56
C ASP A 199 -2.76 20.66 0.39
N GLU A 200 -2.27 21.81 -0.08
CA GLU A 200 -0.85 22.05 -0.30
C GLU A 200 -0.06 22.06 1.02
N GLN A 201 -0.71 22.23 2.18
CA GLN A 201 -0.04 22.09 3.49
C GLN A 201 0.51 20.66 3.70
N LEU A 202 -0.10 19.67 3.09
CA LEU A 202 0.43 18.29 3.05
C LEU A 202 1.75 18.17 2.28
N ALA A 203 2.02 19.13 1.40
CA ALA A 203 3.26 19.22 0.63
C ALA A 203 4.36 20.00 1.35
N GLU A 204 4.06 20.68 2.47
CA GLU A 204 5.06 21.30 3.33
C GLU A 204 5.81 20.25 4.13
N LEU A 205 7.04 19.96 3.72
CA LEU A 205 7.85 18.92 4.31
C LEU A 205 8.98 19.52 5.16
N PRO A 206 9.33 18.89 6.28
CA PRO A 206 10.49 19.30 7.08
C PRO A 206 11.81 19.05 6.33
N THR A 207 12.93 19.42 6.95
CA THR A 207 14.27 19.18 6.39
C THR A 207 14.53 17.71 6.12
N VAL A 208 15.42 17.41 5.17
CA VAL A 208 15.77 16.03 4.75
C VAL A 208 16.14 15.15 5.94
N GLN A 209 16.99 15.68 6.87
CA GLN A 209 17.40 14.95 8.06
C GLN A 209 16.22 14.61 8.98
N LYS A 210 15.28 15.53 9.15
CA LYS A 210 14.09 15.31 9.98
C LYS A 210 13.14 14.32 9.30
N VAL A 211 13.00 14.38 7.98
CA VAL A 211 12.22 13.41 7.20
C VAL A 211 12.81 12.00 7.35
N GLU A 212 14.15 11.86 7.25
CA GLU A 212 14.81 10.55 7.43
C GLU A 212 14.55 9.97 8.83
N LEU A 213 14.70 10.76 9.88
CA LEU A 213 14.43 10.31 11.25
C LEU A 213 12.98 9.87 11.44
N LEU A 214 12.01 10.68 10.97
CA LEU A 214 10.59 10.38 11.06
C LEU A 214 10.23 9.13 10.24
N ALA A 215 10.79 8.99 9.04
CA ALA A 215 10.55 7.83 8.19
C ALA A 215 11.08 6.54 8.80
N LEU A 216 12.25 6.56 9.46
CA LEU A 216 12.81 5.40 10.16
C LEU A 216 11.99 5.02 11.41
N ASP A 217 11.52 6.01 12.15
CA ASP A 217 10.72 5.79 13.36
C ASP A 217 9.32 5.24 13.02
N ASN A 218 8.69 5.80 11.98
CA ASN A 218 7.36 5.41 11.55
C ASN A 218 7.32 4.23 10.56
N SER A 219 8.46 3.71 10.04
CA SER A 219 8.45 2.67 9.02
C SER A 219 7.81 1.36 9.51
N ALA A 220 6.62 1.03 9.00
CA ALA A 220 5.98 -0.26 9.25
C ALA A 220 6.81 -1.43 8.73
N ASP A 221 7.49 -1.26 7.58
CA ASP A 221 8.39 -2.26 7.00
C ASP A 221 9.54 -2.60 7.95
N LEU A 222 10.19 -1.57 8.52
CA LEU A 222 11.31 -1.76 9.43
C LEU A 222 10.85 -2.41 10.75
N GLN A 223 9.71 -1.99 11.29
CA GLN A 223 9.15 -2.60 12.50
C GLN A 223 8.74 -4.05 12.27
N LEU A 224 8.10 -4.36 11.13
CA LEU A 224 7.78 -5.73 10.74
C LEU A 224 9.05 -6.61 10.69
N LYS A 225 10.14 -6.12 10.09
CA LYS A 225 11.41 -6.88 10.01
C LYS A 225 12.04 -7.07 11.38
N ARG A 226 11.97 -6.08 12.27
CA ARG A 226 12.43 -6.20 13.67
C ARG A 226 11.64 -7.25 14.46
N GLU A 227 10.31 -7.28 14.32
CA GLU A 227 9.51 -8.31 14.97
C GLU A 227 9.75 -9.70 14.38
N ARG A 228 9.97 -9.81 13.05
CA ARG A 228 10.39 -11.09 12.43
C ARG A 228 11.75 -11.56 12.91
N LEU A 229 12.70 -10.67 13.16
CA LEU A 229 13.98 -11.02 13.81
C LEU A 229 13.74 -11.60 15.21
N LYS A 230 12.90 -10.96 16.01
CA LYS A 230 12.53 -11.45 17.35
C LYS A 230 11.85 -12.82 17.30
N VAL A 231 10.97 -13.06 16.31
CA VAL A 231 10.39 -14.40 16.05
C VAL A 231 11.47 -15.43 15.76
N ALA A 232 12.47 -15.09 14.94
CA ALA A 232 13.57 -15.98 14.62
C ALA A 232 14.48 -16.26 15.83
N GLU A 233 14.71 -15.28 16.71
CA GLU A 233 15.43 -15.46 17.98
C GLU A 233 14.65 -16.36 18.96
N LEU A 234 13.32 -16.21 19.02
CA LEU A 234 12.47 -17.09 19.81
C LEU A 234 12.42 -18.51 19.24
N ALA A 235 12.52 -18.67 17.93
CA ALA A 235 12.67 -19.99 17.31
C ALA A 235 13.93 -20.71 17.78
N ILE A 236 15.06 -20.02 17.97
CA ILE A 236 16.28 -20.63 18.54
C ILE A 236 16.00 -21.16 19.95
N LYS A 237 15.30 -20.38 20.78
CA LYS A 237 14.92 -20.82 22.15
C LYS A 237 14.00 -22.03 22.11
N GLN A 238 13.06 -22.05 21.19
CA GLN A 238 12.13 -23.16 20.99
C GLN A 238 12.87 -24.44 20.56
N GLU A 239 13.76 -24.37 19.57
CA GLU A 239 14.56 -25.53 19.12
C GLU A 239 15.49 -26.04 20.21
N LYS A 240 16.12 -25.15 20.99
CA LYS A 240 16.93 -25.54 22.15
C LYS A 240 16.10 -26.23 23.24
N SER A 241 14.88 -25.78 23.48
CA SER A 241 14.00 -26.42 24.44
C SER A 241 13.44 -27.77 23.96
N ALA A 242 13.31 -27.95 22.63
CA ALA A 242 12.89 -29.20 22.03
C ALA A 242 13.82 -30.39 22.37
N LEU A 243 15.11 -30.13 22.62
CA LEU A 243 16.10 -31.12 23.04
C LEU A 243 15.95 -31.55 24.50
N LYS A 244 15.14 -30.88 25.31
CA LYS A 244 14.95 -31.21 26.72
C LYS A 244 13.83 -32.21 26.89
N PRO A 245 13.82 -33.00 27.99
CA PRO A 245 12.73 -33.94 28.27
C PRO A 245 11.40 -33.21 28.62
N ASN A 246 10.31 -33.97 28.66
CA ASN A 246 9.04 -33.53 29.22
C ASN A 246 8.64 -34.39 30.41
N LEU A 247 7.96 -33.79 31.37
CA LEU A 247 7.37 -34.46 32.52
C LEU A 247 5.86 -34.34 32.46
N TYR A 248 5.15 -35.46 32.44
CA TYR A 248 3.71 -35.54 32.37
C TYR A 248 3.13 -36.28 33.55
N LEU A 249 1.99 -35.84 34.07
CA LEU A 249 1.07 -36.71 34.78
C LEU A 249 0.26 -37.46 33.73
N GLN A 250 0.24 -38.81 33.79
CA GLN A 250 -0.44 -39.63 32.82
C GLN A 250 -1.43 -40.54 33.55
N VAL A 251 -2.62 -40.68 32.99
CA VAL A 251 -3.64 -41.63 33.39
C VAL A 251 -4.03 -42.41 32.14
N ASP A 252 -3.84 -43.73 32.20
CA ASP A 252 -4.26 -44.65 31.13
C ASP A 252 -5.40 -45.53 31.66
N HIS A 253 -6.45 -45.68 30.88
CA HIS A 253 -7.56 -46.60 31.13
C HIS A 253 -7.74 -47.51 29.93
N ASP A 254 -7.55 -48.82 30.15
CA ASP A 254 -7.70 -49.82 29.09
C ASP A 254 -9.18 -50.32 29.07
N VAL A 255 -9.78 -50.31 27.89
CA VAL A 255 -11.16 -50.75 27.61
C VAL A 255 -11.11 -52.01 26.79
N GLY A 256 -11.76 -53.08 27.24
CA GLY A 256 -11.82 -54.37 26.54
C GLY A 256 -11.39 -55.55 27.43
N ASP A 257 -11.48 -56.77 26.87
CA ASP A 257 -11.15 -57.98 27.60
C ASP A 257 -9.65 -58.29 27.49
N SER A 258 -8.92 -57.94 28.56
CA SER A 258 -7.47 -58.25 28.65
C SER A 258 -7.29 -59.37 29.67
N GLN A 259 -6.97 -60.58 29.16
CA GLN A 259 -6.65 -61.73 30.04
C GLN A 259 -5.35 -61.58 30.81
N ILE A 260 -4.55 -60.52 30.56
CA ILE A 260 -3.20 -60.38 31.12
C ILE A 260 -3.10 -59.28 32.17
N ASN A 261 -4.03 -58.35 32.26
CA ASN A 261 -3.88 -57.20 33.20
C ASN A 261 -5.15 -56.92 34.00
N THR A 262 -5.09 -57.17 35.31
CA THR A 262 -6.21 -56.95 36.28
C THR A 262 -6.43 -55.46 36.63
N GLN A 263 -5.49 -54.57 36.37
CA GLN A 263 -5.63 -53.14 36.64
C GLN A 263 -5.98 -52.40 35.35
N ARG A 264 -7.26 -52.08 35.16
CA ARG A 264 -7.76 -51.32 33.97
C ARG A 264 -7.34 -49.86 33.98
N THR A 265 -6.99 -49.29 35.12
CA THR A 265 -6.58 -47.88 35.25
C THR A 265 -5.21 -47.81 35.87
N ARG A 266 -4.29 -47.13 35.16
CA ARG A 266 -2.93 -46.86 35.63
C ARG A 266 -2.69 -45.32 35.63
N TYR A 267 -2.06 -44.82 36.66
CA TYR A 267 -1.66 -43.43 36.76
C TYR A 267 -0.22 -43.31 37.25
N GLY A 268 0.44 -42.29 36.81
CA GLY A 268 1.86 -42.07 37.16
C GLY A 268 2.45 -40.85 36.53
N ILE A 269 3.70 -40.56 36.91
CA ILE A 269 4.51 -39.52 36.31
C ILE A 269 5.34 -40.17 35.21
N ASN A 270 5.23 -39.58 33.99
CA ASN A 270 5.94 -40.07 32.83
C ASN A 270 7.00 -39.04 32.40
N PHE A 271 8.26 -39.50 32.30
CA PHE A 271 9.38 -38.71 31.80
C PHE A 271 9.71 -39.14 30.39
N VAL A 272 9.55 -38.23 29.43
CA VAL A 272 9.73 -38.53 28.00
C VAL A 272 10.85 -37.67 27.43
N ALA A 273 11.86 -38.32 26.86
CA ALA A 273 12.93 -37.69 26.10
C ALA A 273 13.12 -38.43 24.78
N ASN A 274 12.96 -37.75 23.67
CA ASN A 274 13.15 -38.30 22.32
C ASN A 274 14.37 -37.63 21.68
N TYR A 275 15.34 -38.44 21.31
CA TYR A 275 16.60 -37.99 20.67
C TYR A 275 16.76 -38.67 19.30
N GLU A 276 16.13 -38.09 18.27
CA GLU A 276 16.29 -38.57 16.90
C GLU A 276 17.74 -38.44 16.43
N GLY A 277 18.29 -39.53 15.81
CA GLY A 277 19.64 -39.57 15.34
C GLY A 277 20.66 -39.30 16.45
N LEU A 278 20.44 -39.83 17.68
CA LEU A 278 21.30 -39.58 18.85
C LEU A 278 21.44 -38.09 19.19
N GLY A 279 20.44 -37.28 18.85
CA GLY A 279 20.45 -35.83 19.11
C GLY A 279 21.10 -34.97 18.03
N PHE A 280 21.69 -35.56 16.99
CA PHE A 280 22.28 -34.79 15.88
C PHE A 280 21.20 -34.03 15.09
N THR A 281 20.01 -34.62 14.86
CA THR A 281 18.88 -33.93 14.20
C THR A 281 18.52 -32.64 14.93
N GLY A 282 18.32 -32.69 16.23
CA GLY A 282 17.97 -31.51 17.03
C GLY A 282 19.07 -30.45 17.07
N ARG A 283 20.35 -30.85 17.13
CA ARG A 283 21.49 -29.92 16.99
C ARG A 283 21.52 -29.26 15.62
N GLY A 284 21.18 -30.00 14.55
CA GLY A 284 20.97 -29.47 13.20
C GLY A 284 19.90 -28.39 13.15
N GLN A 285 18.71 -28.67 13.74
CA GLN A 285 17.60 -27.69 13.80
C GLN A 285 17.99 -26.40 14.53
N VAL A 286 18.74 -26.48 15.63
CA VAL A 286 19.26 -25.28 16.32
C VAL A 286 20.20 -24.49 15.40
N LYS A 287 21.11 -25.14 14.66
CA LYS A 287 21.99 -24.43 13.71
C LYS A 287 21.20 -23.76 12.59
N ILE A 288 20.16 -24.43 12.05
CA ILE A 288 19.25 -23.85 11.06
C ILE A 288 18.55 -22.61 11.62
N ALA A 289 18.02 -22.69 12.85
CA ALA A 289 17.37 -21.56 13.49
C ALA A 289 18.32 -20.37 13.70
N VAL A 290 19.59 -20.63 14.09
CA VAL A 290 20.64 -19.59 14.21
C VAL A 290 20.91 -18.94 12.85
N ALA A 291 21.07 -19.73 11.79
CA ALA A 291 21.31 -19.19 10.45
C ALA A 291 20.14 -18.33 9.97
N ARG A 292 18.87 -18.74 10.23
CA ARG A 292 17.67 -17.96 9.92
C ARG A 292 17.59 -16.66 10.72
N SER A 293 17.99 -16.67 11.98
CA SER A 293 18.05 -15.45 12.80
C SER A 293 19.11 -14.46 12.27
N ASN A 294 20.28 -14.97 11.83
CA ASN A 294 21.28 -14.13 11.18
C ASN A 294 20.77 -13.54 9.86
N ALA A 295 20.07 -14.33 9.03
CA ALA A 295 19.43 -13.83 7.81
C ALA A 295 18.40 -12.72 8.12
N ALA A 296 17.53 -12.93 9.12
CA ALA A 296 16.56 -11.93 9.55
C ALA A 296 17.22 -10.63 10.06
N ARG A 297 18.42 -10.71 10.67
CA ARG A 297 19.19 -9.53 11.08
C ARG A 297 19.65 -8.72 9.87
N TYR A 298 20.24 -9.39 8.87
CA TYR A 298 20.62 -8.72 7.62
C TYR A 298 19.43 -8.15 6.86
N ASP A 299 18.25 -8.79 6.95
CA ASP A 299 17.00 -8.23 6.39
C ASP A 299 16.62 -6.90 7.06
N VAL A 300 16.81 -6.76 8.38
CA VAL A 300 16.60 -5.49 9.09
C VAL A 300 17.57 -4.42 8.58
N ASP A 301 18.86 -4.75 8.45
CA ASP A 301 19.88 -3.81 7.97
C ASP A 301 19.63 -3.39 6.51
N ALA A 302 19.23 -4.34 5.66
CA ALA A 302 18.84 -4.07 4.27
C ALA A 302 17.64 -3.12 4.21
N THR A 303 16.58 -3.41 4.97
CA THR A 303 15.36 -2.57 5.01
C THR A 303 15.66 -1.16 5.53
N LEU A 304 16.55 -1.03 6.51
CA LEU A 304 16.99 0.29 7.01
C LEU A 304 17.68 1.09 5.90
N ASN A 305 18.56 0.46 5.11
CA ASN A 305 19.20 1.11 3.97
C ASN A 305 18.19 1.47 2.88
N ASP A 306 17.22 0.59 2.58
CA ASP A 306 16.18 0.84 1.60
C ASP A 306 15.31 2.04 1.97
N VAL A 307 14.92 2.18 3.25
CA VAL A 307 14.16 3.34 3.73
C VAL A 307 14.97 4.62 3.55
N LYS A 308 16.24 4.64 3.94
CA LYS A 308 17.12 5.81 3.76
C LYS A 308 17.27 6.19 2.29
N GLN A 309 17.52 5.21 1.43
CA GLN A 309 17.65 5.42 0.00
C GLN A 309 16.34 5.97 -0.59
N ARG A 310 15.18 5.40 -0.20
CA ARG A 310 13.86 5.85 -0.66
C ARG A 310 13.60 7.30 -0.27
N VAL A 311 13.88 7.69 0.98
CA VAL A 311 13.76 9.07 1.45
C VAL A 311 14.65 10.01 0.62
N SER A 312 15.93 9.66 0.46
CA SER A 312 16.88 10.48 -0.29
C SER A 312 16.43 10.68 -1.74
N MET A 313 16.02 9.60 -2.42
CA MET A 313 15.52 9.66 -3.80
C MET A 313 14.26 10.53 -3.93
N LEU A 314 13.28 10.36 -3.03
CA LEU A 314 12.03 11.13 -3.07
C LEU A 314 12.29 12.62 -2.83
N MET A 315 13.13 12.97 -1.86
CA MET A 315 13.45 14.35 -1.54
C MET A 315 14.25 15.03 -2.66
N LEU A 316 15.22 14.34 -3.27
CA LEU A 316 15.97 14.85 -4.41
C LEU A 316 15.06 15.05 -5.62
N ASN A 317 14.25 14.06 -5.99
CA ASN A 317 13.33 14.16 -7.12
C ASN A 317 12.32 15.29 -6.89
N ARG A 318 11.78 15.42 -5.67
CA ARG A 318 10.86 16.50 -5.32
C ARG A 318 11.52 17.88 -5.49
N LYS A 319 12.78 18.02 -5.05
CA LYS A 319 13.52 19.28 -5.24
C LYS A 319 13.70 19.60 -6.72
N VAL A 320 14.09 18.64 -7.53
CA VAL A 320 14.22 18.80 -8.99
C VAL A 320 12.89 19.27 -9.61
N GLN A 321 11.75 18.65 -9.23
CA GLN A 321 10.45 19.09 -9.72
C GLN A 321 10.11 20.51 -9.24
N GLN A 322 10.43 20.86 -8.01
CA GLN A 322 10.21 22.20 -7.46
C GLN A 322 11.01 23.26 -8.23
N ASP A 323 12.30 23.01 -8.51
CA ASP A 323 13.15 23.92 -9.27
C ASP A 323 12.65 24.02 -10.73
N SER A 324 12.20 22.91 -11.31
CA SER A 324 11.59 22.86 -12.65
C SER A 324 10.27 23.65 -12.72
N LEU A 325 9.46 23.66 -11.66
CA LEU A 325 8.22 24.44 -11.61
C LEU A 325 8.48 25.94 -11.77
N VAL A 326 9.51 26.47 -11.10
CA VAL A 326 9.85 27.89 -11.17
C VAL A 326 10.23 28.23 -12.62
N SER A 327 11.17 27.50 -13.20
CA SER A 327 11.63 27.75 -14.58
C SER A 327 10.49 27.56 -15.61
N GLN A 328 9.65 26.56 -15.43
CA GLN A 328 8.54 26.29 -16.37
C GLN A 328 7.47 27.39 -16.32
N ARG A 329 7.22 28.01 -15.16
CA ARG A 329 6.32 29.18 -15.05
C ARG A 329 6.85 30.36 -15.84
N GLU A 330 8.13 30.68 -15.72
CA GLU A 330 8.76 31.76 -16.49
C GLU A 330 8.65 31.52 -18.00
N VAL A 331 8.82 30.28 -18.46
CA VAL A 331 8.64 29.90 -19.88
C VAL A 331 7.20 30.13 -20.34
N VAL A 332 6.21 29.69 -19.54
CA VAL A 332 4.78 29.89 -19.86
C VAL A 332 4.43 31.36 -19.95
N ASP A 333 4.91 32.17 -18.99
CA ASP A 333 4.65 33.61 -18.94
C ASP A 333 5.29 34.33 -20.14
N SER A 334 6.55 34.06 -20.47
CA SER A 334 7.26 34.65 -21.60
C SER A 334 6.61 34.32 -22.96
N ILE A 335 6.19 33.06 -23.15
CA ILE A 335 5.48 32.66 -24.38
C ILE A 335 4.09 33.28 -24.41
N GLY A 336 3.42 33.40 -23.26
CA GLY A 336 2.12 34.08 -23.14
C GLY A 336 2.19 35.54 -23.57
N GLU A 337 3.18 36.30 -23.11
CA GLU A 337 3.43 37.67 -23.50
C GLU A 337 3.75 37.77 -24.99
N THR A 338 4.59 36.87 -25.51
CA THR A 338 4.94 36.79 -26.94
C THR A 338 3.68 36.56 -27.77
N LEU A 339 2.82 35.62 -27.40
CA LEU A 339 1.56 35.34 -28.07
C LEU A 339 0.64 36.58 -28.09
N ALA A 340 0.51 37.27 -26.94
CA ALA A 340 -0.29 38.48 -26.86
C ALA A 340 0.26 39.60 -27.78
N SER A 341 1.58 39.71 -27.89
CA SER A 341 2.25 40.63 -28.83
C SER A 341 1.98 40.23 -30.29
N PHE A 342 2.14 38.96 -30.64
CA PHE A 342 1.89 38.46 -32.01
C PHE A 342 0.43 38.61 -32.40
N MET A 343 -0.52 38.42 -31.52
CA MET A 343 -1.94 38.66 -31.76
C MET A 343 -2.22 40.14 -32.12
N ARG A 344 -1.60 41.12 -31.43
CA ARG A 344 -1.73 42.54 -31.75
C ARG A 344 -1.11 42.85 -33.12
N GLN A 345 0.08 42.32 -33.41
CA GLN A 345 0.77 42.52 -34.70
C GLN A 345 0.00 41.85 -35.86
N TYR A 346 -0.59 40.71 -35.66
CA TYR A 346 -1.48 40.09 -36.63
C TYR A 346 -2.69 40.99 -36.98
N GLN A 347 -3.31 41.59 -35.96
CA GLN A 347 -4.43 42.52 -36.19
C GLN A 347 -4.04 43.75 -37.00
N SER A 348 -2.79 44.20 -36.89
CA SER A 348 -2.25 45.32 -37.67
C SER A 348 -1.60 44.87 -39.02
N GLY A 349 -1.69 43.59 -39.40
CA GLY A 349 -1.14 43.06 -40.64
C GLY A 349 0.39 42.89 -40.66
N ARG A 350 1.08 43.05 -39.53
CA ARG A 350 2.53 42.94 -39.43
C ARG A 350 3.06 41.53 -39.18
N LYS A 351 2.19 40.61 -38.74
CA LYS A 351 2.49 39.20 -38.50
C LYS A 351 1.51 38.30 -39.24
N THR A 352 1.98 37.10 -39.60
CA THR A 352 1.14 36.09 -40.22
C THR A 352 0.34 35.34 -39.13
N TRP A 353 -0.83 34.84 -39.47
CA TRP A 353 -1.64 34.04 -38.55
C TRP A 353 -0.96 32.68 -38.23
N VAL A 354 -0.11 32.16 -39.13
CA VAL A 354 0.66 30.93 -38.91
C VAL A 354 1.60 31.06 -37.74
N GLU A 355 2.25 32.23 -37.60
CA GLU A 355 3.13 32.50 -36.45
C GLU A 355 2.33 32.54 -35.14
N VAL A 356 1.13 33.12 -35.14
CA VAL A 356 0.22 33.12 -33.99
C VAL A 356 -0.19 31.68 -33.61
N LEU A 357 -0.58 30.85 -34.61
CA LEU A 357 -0.94 29.46 -34.37
C LEU A 357 0.20 28.62 -33.79
N ASN A 358 1.42 28.83 -34.30
CA ASN A 358 2.58 28.10 -33.81
C ASN A 358 2.91 28.50 -32.35
N THR A 359 2.89 29.79 -32.03
CA THR A 359 3.11 30.27 -30.64
C THR A 359 1.98 29.81 -29.71
N GLN A 360 0.72 29.77 -30.20
CA GLN A 360 -0.41 29.24 -29.44
C GLN A 360 -0.22 27.76 -29.11
N ARG A 361 0.23 26.95 -30.07
CA ARG A 361 0.52 25.53 -29.86
C ARG A 361 1.65 25.35 -28.85
N GLU A 362 2.72 26.14 -28.95
CA GLU A 362 3.84 26.12 -28.03
C GLU A 362 3.38 26.47 -26.59
N LEU A 363 2.60 27.54 -26.43
CA LEU A 363 2.04 27.92 -25.13
C LEU A 363 1.21 26.81 -24.52
N THR A 364 0.34 26.17 -25.31
CA THR A 364 -0.48 25.04 -24.84
C THR A 364 0.40 23.89 -24.38
N GLN A 365 1.42 23.55 -25.15
CA GLN A 365 2.35 22.47 -24.78
C GLN A 365 3.09 22.77 -23.48
N GLN A 366 3.57 24.01 -23.29
CA GLN A 366 4.26 24.42 -22.06
C GLN A 366 3.32 24.46 -20.85
N ARG A 367 2.04 24.86 -21.04
CA ARG A 367 1.03 24.81 -19.98
C ARG A 367 0.69 23.39 -19.55
N LEU A 368 0.55 22.47 -20.50
CA LEU A 368 0.34 21.04 -20.20
C LEU A 368 1.54 20.46 -19.43
N GLN A 369 2.75 20.83 -19.81
CA GLN A 369 3.97 20.43 -19.12
C GLN A 369 4.06 21.02 -17.70
N LEU A 370 3.69 22.28 -17.53
CA LEU A 370 3.62 22.91 -16.20
C LEU A 370 2.65 22.17 -15.28
N SER A 371 1.45 21.83 -15.79
CA SER A 371 0.48 21.03 -15.03
C SER A 371 1.03 19.65 -14.65
N GLN A 372 1.78 19.00 -15.55
CA GLN A 372 2.40 17.72 -15.27
C GLN A 372 3.48 17.83 -14.20
N ILE A 373 4.40 18.79 -14.31
CA ILE A 373 5.47 19.01 -13.32
C ILE A 373 4.88 19.33 -11.93
N HIS A 374 3.82 20.16 -11.87
CA HIS A 374 3.12 20.46 -10.61
C HIS A 374 2.50 19.19 -9.98
N ASN A 375 1.87 18.37 -10.79
CA ASN A 375 1.28 17.11 -10.32
C ASN A 375 2.35 16.13 -9.84
N ASP A 376 3.48 16.01 -10.55
CA ASP A 376 4.59 15.15 -10.16
C ASP A 376 5.23 15.61 -8.83
N TRP A 377 5.38 16.92 -8.64
CA TRP A 377 5.83 17.49 -7.37
C TRP A 377 4.87 17.17 -6.22
N LEU A 378 3.55 17.29 -6.44
CA LEU A 378 2.53 16.98 -5.45
C LEU A 378 2.54 15.48 -5.10
N ILE A 379 2.61 14.59 -6.09
CA ILE A 379 2.71 13.14 -5.89
C ILE A 379 3.94 12.79 -5.05
N LEU A 380 5.11 13.36 -5.37
CA LEU A 380 6.33 13.12 -4.59
C LEU A 380 6.19 13.62 -3.15
N SER A 381 5.53 14.76 -2.95
CA SER A 381 5.26 15.31 -1.61
C SER A 381 4.34 14.39 -0.79
N LEU A 382 3.27 13.87 -1.39
CA LEU A 382 2.35 12.92 -0.75
C LEU A 382 3.04 11.59 -0.40
N ARG A 383 3.92 11.08 -1.26
CA ARG A 383 4.72 9.88 -0.94
C ARG A 383 5.61 10.10 0.28
N VAL A 384 6.25 11.27 0.39
CA VAL A 384 7.04 11.58 1.59
C VAL A 384 6.13 11.73 2.81
N ALA A 385 4.98 12.41 2.68
CA ALA A 385 4.00 12.56 3.75
C ALA A 385 3.50 11.20 4.28
N THR A 386 3.31 10.21 3.39
CA THR A 386 2.96 8.84 3.79
C THR A 386 4.11 8.17 4.54
N LEU A 387 5.36 8.32 4.08
CA LEU A 387 6.53 7.72 4.73
C LEU A 387 6.75 8.21 6.16
N ILE A 388 6.47 9.50 6.43
CA ILE A 388 6.59 10.09 7.77
C ILE A 388 5.33 9.92 8.63
N GLY A 389 4.27 9.28 8.11
CA GLY A 389 3.03 9.00 8.84
C GLY A 389 2.06 10.18 8.95
N ASN A 390 2.27 11.27 8.21
CA ASN A 390 1.38 12.44 8.27
C ASN A 390 -0.04 12.15 7.75
N LEU A 391 -0.19 11.25 6.78
CA LEU A 391 -1.50 10.89 6.24
C LEU A 391 -2.29 9.97 7.17
N ASP A 392 -1.62 9.13 7.97
CA ASP A 392 -2.26 8.28 8.97
C ASP A 392 -2.97 9.13 10.03
N GLN A 393 -2.31 10.20 10.52
CA GLN A 393 -2.86 11.07 11.54
C GLN A 393 -4.10 11.84 11.09
N GLN A 394 -4.27 12.09 9.81
CA GLN A 394 -5.44 12.77 9.28
C GLN A 394 -6.65 11.82 9.14
N THR A 395 -6.40 10.55 8.86
CA THR A 395 -7.46 9.54 8.83
C THR A 395 -8.01 9.24 10.22
N ASP A 396 -7.16 9.25 11.26
CA ASP A 396 -7.55 9.00 12.64
C ASP A 396 -8.24 10.21 13.31
N ARG A 397 -7.86 11.45 12.96
CA ARG A 397 -8.44 12.67 13.55
C ARG A 397 -9.88 12.96 13.14
N GLN A 398 -10.36 12.40 12.02
CA GLN A 398 -11.75 12.55 11.58
C GLN A 398 -12.63 11.36 11.96
N ALA A 399 -12.05 10.30 12.52
CA ALA A 399 -12.78 9.14 13.03
C ALA A 399 -13.20 9.29 14.51
N LEU A 400 -12.82 10.38 15.19
CA LEU A 400 -13.24 10.82 16.52
C LEU A 400 -14.23 11.99 16.40
#